data_a5ac3228ed0553a008270f93149d9c18
#
_entry.id   a5ac3228ed0553a008270f93149d9c18
#
_cell.length_a   1.000
_cell.length_b   1.000
_cell.length_c   1.000
_cell.angle_alpha   90.00
_cell.angle_beta   90.00
_cell.angle_gamma   90.00
#
_symmetry.space_group_name_H-M   'P 1'
#
loop_
_entity.id
_entity.type
_entity.pdbx_description
1 polymer ?
#
loop_
_entity_poly.entity_id
_entity_poly.type
_entity_poly.pdbx_seq_one_letter_code
_entity_poly.pdbx_strand_id
1 'polypeptide(L)'
;MASNTFADLSGRRAVVTGASSGIGQAVALELARAGANVIVHYRSNREGAEQTAVEIRKFGCEASLLQADLSDHAAAEKLVEDCFAQGQVDIWVNNAGVDVLTGTAREWSFEEKLSRLLSVDVQATCLLGRRAGKMMRAQGTGSIINIGWDQAERGMEGDSGELFSTTKNAVMGFSRSLAVSLAPEVRVNCVAPGWIKTAWGEVAPQAWQDRVMAETPLKRWGLPEDIAKVVRFLVSDDARYLTGQVIYANGGAER
;
A
#
# COMPACT_ATOMS: atom_id res chain seq x y z
N MET A 1 -4.62 -4.14 33.83
CA MET A 1 -4.59 -5.11 32.71
C MET A 1 -4.90 -4.34 31.46
N ALA A 2 -3.97 -4.23 30.51
CA ALA A 2 -4.24 -3.59 29.24
C ALA A 2 -5.33 -4.41 28.53
N SER A 3 -6.43 -3.77 28.11
CA SER A 3 -7.44 -4.43 27.28
C SER A 3 -6.75 -4.82 25.98
N ASN A 4 -6.56 -6.11 25.77
CA ASN A 4 -5.96 -6.63 24.53
C ASN A 4 -6.98 -6.45 23.39
N THR A 5 -7.06 -5.23 22.88
CA THR A 5 -7.94 -4.92 21.75
C THR A 5 -7.32 -5.49 20.48
N PHE A 6 -8.07 -6.29 19.74
CA PHE A 6 -7.63 -6.91 18.48
C PHE A 6 -7.08 -5.85 17.51
N ALA A 7 -5.89 -6.12 16.98
CA ALA A 7 -5.16 -5.28 16.05
C ALA A 7 -4.98 -3.84 16.58
N ASP A 8 -4.64 -3.69 17.85
CA ASP A 8 -4.29 -2.42 18.49
C ASP A 8 -2.92 -1.93 18.00
N LEU A 9 -2.83 -0.65 17.67
CA LEU A 9 -1.62 0.00 17.17
C LEU A 9 -1.26 1.24 18.02
N SER A 10 -1.81 1.34 19.21
CA SER A 10 -1.58 2.48 20.12
C SER A 10 -0.09 2.70 20.36
N GLY A 11 0.34 3.95 20.19
CA GLY A 11 1.73 4.36 20.39
C GLY A 11 2.68 4.02 19.23
N ARG A 12 2.22 3.34 18.19
CA ARG A 12 3.02 3.05 16.98
C ARG A 12 3.02 4.23 16.00
N ARG A 13 4.07 4.30 15.19
CA ARG A 13 4.14 5.24 14.07
C ARG A 13 4.18 4.49 12.75
N ALA A 14 3.28 4.88 11.85
CA ALA A 14 3.14 4.33 10.51
C ALA A 14 3.53 5.35 9.44
N VAL A 15 4.17 4.88 8.39
CA VAL A 15 4.36 5.63 7.12
C VAL A 15 3.49 4.97 6.06
N VAL A 16 2.68 5.76 5.35
CA VAL A 16 1.87 5.26 4.24
C VAL A 16 2.18 6.06 2.99
N THR A 17 2.75 5.42 1.96
CA THR A 17 3.04 6.09 0.69
C THR A 17 1.78 6.19 -0.17
N GLY A 18 1.60 7.34 -0.85
CA GLY A 18 0.40 7.58 -1.66
C GLY A 18 -0.89 7.64 -0.84
N ALA A 19 -0.82 8.26 0.35
CA ALA A 19 -1.94 8.29 1.31
C ALA A 19 -2.90 9.48 1.13
N SER A 20 -2.85 10.18 0.01
CA SER A 20 -3.74 11.30 -0.30
C SER A 20 -5.08 10.90 -0.91
N SER A 21 -5.28 9.63 -1.25
CA SER A 21 -6.52 9.11 -1.85
C SER A 21 -6.58 7.58 -1.84
N GLY A 22 -7.74 7.02 -2.18
CA GLY A 22 -7.94 5.60 -2.47
C GLY A 22 -7.50 4.66 -1.33
N ILE A 23 -6.83 3.56 -1.70
CA ILE A 23 -6.38 2.54 -0.73
C ILE A 23 -5.42 3.14 0.30
N GLY A 24 -4.47 3.98 -0.12
CA GLY A 24 -3.50 4.58 0.79
C GLY A 24 -4.14 5.47 1.85
N GLN A 25 -5.14 6.28 1.47
CA GLN A 25 -5.92 7.09 2.40
C GLN A 25 -6.69 6.19 3.39
N ALA A 26 -7.41 5.19 2.89
CA ALA A 26 -8.15 4.26 3.75
C ALA A 26 -7.23 3.51 4.74
N VAL A 27 -6.04 3.09 4.28
CA VAL A 27 -5.02 2.47 5.14
C VAL A 27 -4.57 3.45 6.22
N ALA A 28 -4.21 4.68 5.86
CA ALA A 28 -3.77 5.70 6.82
C ALA A 28 -4.84 5.97 7.90
N LEU A 29 -6.10 6.08 7.50
CA LEU A 29 -7.24 6.28 8.41
C LEU A 29 -7.49 5.06 9.31
N GLU A 30 -7.41 3.84 8.77
CA GLU A 30 -7.64 2.62 9.55
C GLU A 30 -6.53 2.38 10.58
N LEU A 31 -5.26 2.66 10.22
CA LEU A 31 -4.15 2.59 11.16
C LEU A 31 -4.31 3.62 12.30
N ALA A 32 -4.73 4.84 11.97
CA ALA A 32 -5.02 5.87 12.96
C ALA A 32 -6.20 5.50 13.86
N ARG A 33 -7.27 4.90 13.30
CA ARG A 33 -8.42 4.39 14.09
C ARG A 33 -7.98 3.33 15.10
N ALA A 34 -6.91 2.60 14.78
CA ALA A 34 -6.29 1.63 15.69
C ALA A 34 -5.27 2.24 16.66
N GLY A 35 -5.07 3.57 16.67
CA GLY A 35 -4.21 4.29 17.59
C GLY A 35 -2.80 4.63 17.08
N ALA A 36 -2.49 4.39 15.81
CA ALA A 36 -1.19 4.73 15.26
C ALA A 36 -1.10 6.21 14.85
N ASN A 37 0.04 6.85 15.13
CA ASN A 37 0.43 8.10 14.51
C ASN A 37 0.85 7.84 13.06
N VAL A 38 0.51 8.73 12.11
CA VAL A 38 0.71 8.43 10.69
C VAL A 38 1.48 9.55 9.97
N ILE A 39 2.51 9.16 9.26
CA ILE A 39 3.17 10.01 8.27
C ILE A 39 2.48 9.75 6.92
N VAL A 40 1.78 10.77 6.43
CA VAL A 40 1.03 10.76 5.18
C VAL A 40 1.94 11.25 4.05
N HIS A 41 2.42 10.31 3.21
CA HIS A 41 3.18 10.71 2.03
C HIS A 41 2.27 10.94 0.84
N TYR A 42 2.58 11.96 0.05
CA TYR A 42 1.91 12.29 -1.22
C TYR A 42 2.91 12.83 -2.26
N ARG A 43 2.55 12.78 -3.54
CA ARG A 43 3.34 13.37 -4.63
C ARG A 43 2.86 14.79 -4.95
N SER A 44 1.62 14.93 -5.43
CA SER A 44 1.06 16.20 -5.93
C SER A 44 -0.30 16.55 -5.33
N ASN A 45 -1.07 15.59 -4.84
CA ASN A 45 -2.38 15.83 -4.25
C ASN A 45 -2.24 16.27 -2.77
N ARG A 46 -1.82 17.52 -2.57
CA ARG A 46 -1.64 18.08 -1.24
C ARG A 46 -2.95 18.20 -0.48
N GLU A 47 -4.01 18.65 -1.15
CA GLU A 47 -5.34 18.81 -0.54
C GLU A 47 -5.86 17.49 0.04
N GLY A 48 -5.81 16.40 -0.74
CA GLY A 48 -6.19 15.07 -0.26
C GLY A 48 -5.33 14.58 0.90
N ALA A 49 -4.02 14.89 0.91
CA ALA A 49 -3.14 14.56 2.02
C ALA A 49 -3.50 15.36 3.29
N GLU A 50 -3.81 16.65 3.16
CA GLU A 50 -4.25 17.51 4.26
C GLU A 50 -5.59 17.03 4.83
N GLN A 51 -6.55 16.66 3.97
CA GLN A 51 -7.81 16.04 4.40
C GLN A 51 -7.59 14.75 5.17
N THR A 52 -6.72 13.86 4.67
CA THR A 52 -6.33 12.62 5.37
C THR A 52 -5.76 12.93 6.75
N ALA A 53 -4.84 13.89 6.85
CA ALA A 53 -4.24 14.28 8.12
C ALA A 53 -5.25 14.87 9.11
N VAL A 54 -6.22 15.65 8.62
CA VAL A 54 -7.32 16.19 9.45
C VAL A 54 -8.16 15.06 10.04
N GLU A 55 -8.51 14.06 9.22
CA GLU A 55 -9.30 12.91 9.70
C GLU A 55 -8.52 12.05 10.72
N ILE A 56 -7.19 11.83 10.50
CA ILE A 56 -6.33 11.13 11.45
C ILE A 56 -6.36 11.81 12.82
N ARG A 57 -6.25 13.15 12.86
CA ARG A 57 -6.26 13.90 14.11
C ARG A 57 -7.58 13.81 14.89
N LYS A 58 -8.70 13.55 14.20
CA LYS A 58 -10.01 13.31 14.86
C LYS A 58 -10.01 12.01 15.68
N PHE A 59 -9.15 11.05 15.37
CA PHE A 59 -8.94 9.84 16.18
C PHE A 59 -8.00 10.06 17.37
N GLY A 60 -7.50 11.29 17.58
CA GLY A 60 -6.55 11.59 18.66
C GLY A 60 -5.11 11.22 18.34
N CYS A 61 -4.80 10.91 17.08
CA CYS A 61 -3.46 10.54 16.62
C CYS A 61 -2.75 11.74 15.97
N GLU A 62 -1.42 11.73 15.99
CA GLU A 62 -0.61 12.70 15.26
C GLU A 62 -0.59 12.35 13.75
N ALA A 63 -0.59 13.39 12.93
CA ALA A 63 -0.41 13.27 11.49
C ALA A 63 0.60 14.29 10.98
N SER A 64 1.62 13.85 10.27
CA SER A 64 2.56 14.69 9.54
C SER A 64 2.48 14.42 8.03
N LEU A 65 2.83 15.42 7.22
CA LEU A 65 2.79 15.35 5.77
C LEU A 65 4.20 15.38 5.21
N LEU A 66 4.53 14.44 4.33
CA LEU A 66 5.78 14.46 3.58
C LEU A 66 5.50 14.36 2.08
N GLN A 67 6.05 15.30 1.33
CA GLN A 67 5.94 15.32 -0.13
C GLN A 67 7.21 14.76 -0.75
N ALA A 68 7.07 13.81 -1.66
CA ALA A 68 8.16 13.32 -2.51
C ALA A 68 7.64 12.80 -3.84
N ASP A 69 8.41 12.95 -4.91
CA ASP A 69 8.20 12.20 -6.15
C ASP A 69 9.03 10.92 -6.08
N LEU A 70 8.38 9.79 -5.97
CA LEU A 70 9.06 8.49 -5.82
C LEU A 70 9.70 7.99 -7.13
N SER A 71 9.45 8.66 -8.25
CA SER A 71 10.21 8.41 -9.49
C SER A 71 11.63 8.98 -9.43
N ASP A 72 11.89 9.92 -8.52
CA ASP A 72 13.21 10.43 -8.20
C ASP A 72 13.81 9.62 -7.03
N HIS A 73 14.87 8.91 -7.31
CA HIS A 73 15.54 8.05 -6.32
C HIS A 73 16.09 8.83 -5.13
N ALA A 74 16.64 10.03 -5.36
CA ALA A 74 17.18 10.86 -4.28
C ALA A 74 16.04 11.35 -3.37
N ALA A 75 14.91 11.74 -3.94
CA ALA A 75 13.71 12.11 -3.18
C ALA A 75 13.13 10.92 -2.40
N ALA A 76 13.11 9.72 -2.99
CA ALA A 76 12.67 8.50 -2.31
C ALA A 76 13.59 8.14 -1.13
N GLU A 77 14.91 8.26 -1.30
CA GLU A 77 15.88 8.04 -0.23
C GLU A 77 15.70 9.03 0.91
N LYS A 78 15.61 10.32 0.56
CA LYS A 78 15.39 11.39 1.53
C LYS A 78 14.08 11.22 2.29
N LEU A 79 13.00 10.75 1.65
CA LEU A 79 11.74 10.47 2.31
C LEU A 79 11.92 9.49 3.50
N VAL A 80 12.71 8.42 3.31
CA VAL A 80 12.97 7.46 4.40
C VAL A 80 13.71 8.15 5.54
N GLU A 81 14.76 8.92 5.23
CA GLU A 81 15.53 9.67 6.24
C GLU A 81 14.63 10.64 7.02
N ASP A 82 13.81 11.43 6.32
CA ASP A 82 12.90 12.39 6.93
C ASP A 82 11.81 11.71 7.79
N CYS A 83 11.35 10.51 7.43
CA CYS A 83 10.43 9.73 8.25
C CYS A 83 11.08 9.29 9.56
N PHE A 84 12.28 8.70 9.50
CA PHE A 84 12.97 8.21 10.69
C PHE A 84 13.57 9.34 11.54
N ALA A 85 13.84 10.51 10.98
CA ALA A 85 14.22 11.70 11.74
C ALA A 85 13.10 12.19 12.68
N GLN A 86 11.83 11.86 12.42
CA GLN A 86 10.70 12.15 13.29
C GLN A 86 10.57 11.17 14.47
N GLY A 87 11.43 10.16 14.54
CA GLY A 87 11.48 9.14 15.59
C GLY A 87 11.31 7.73 15.03
N GLN A 88 11.10 6.76 15.92
CA GLN A 88 10.90 5.36 15.54
C GLN A 88 9.73 5.20 14.56
N VAL A 89 9.93 4.39 13.52
CA VAL A 89 8.89 3.97 12.57
C VAL A 89 8.64 2.48 12.75
N ASP A 90 7.42 2.11 13.11
CA ASP A 90 7.04 0.72 13.42
C ASP A 90 6.40 0.04 12.22
N ILE A 91 5.74 0.83 11.36
CA ILE A 91 4.94 0.34 10.24
C ILE A 91 5.32 1.13 8.98
N TRP A 92 5.60 0.41 7.90
CA TRP A 92 5.84 1.00 6.58
C TRP A 92 4.93 0.37 5.53
N VAL A 93 4.11 1.19 4.85
CA VAL A 93 3.20 0.71 3.80
C VAL A 93 3.60 1.31 2.46
N ASN A 94 4.12 0.48 1.56
CA ASN A 94 4.38 0.83 0.17
C ASN A 94 3.08 0.65 -0.63
N ASN A 95 2.33 1.73 -0.77
CA ASN A 95 1.06 1.75 -1.50
C ASN A 95 1.12 2.66 -2.73
N ALA A 96 2.00 3.67 -2.76
CA ALA A 96 2.11 4.56 -3.91
C ALA A 96 2.29 3.79 -5.22
N GLY A 97 1.60 4.21 -6.25
CA GLY A 97 1.67 3.66 -7.59
C GLY A 97 1.22 4.68 -8.63
N VAL A 98 1.49 4.40 -9.90
CA VAL A 98 1.08 5.26 -11.01
C VAL A 98 -0.32 4.87 -11.48
N ASP A 99 -1.22 5.85 -11.54
CA ASP A 99 -2.48 5.67 -12.24
C ASP A 99 -2.26 5.84 -13.75
N VAL A 100 -2.39 4.75 -14.48
CA VAL A 100 -2.31 4.72 -15.95
C VAL A 100 -3.67 4.52 -16.61
N LEU A 101 -4.75 4.52 -15.83
CA LEU A 101 -6.11 4.21 -16.29
C LEU A 101 -7.00 5.45 -16.37
N THR A 102 -6.67 6.52 -15.68
CA THR A 102 -7.49 7.74 -15.63
C THR A 102 -6.71 8.98 -16.12
N GLY A 103 -7.42 10.07 -16.31
CA GLY A 103 -6.82 11.34 -16.74
C GLY A 103 -6.07 11.22 -18.08
N THR A 104 -5.06 12.05 -18.26
CA THR A 104 -4.21 12.06 -19.46
C THR A 104 -3.28 10.83 -19.55
N ALA A 105 -2.98 10.21 -18.45
CA ALA A 105 -2.09 9.04 -18.39
C ALA A 105 -2.67 7.81 -19.13
N ARG A 106 -3.98 7.72 -19.25
CA ARG A 106 -4.61 6.64 -20.01
C ARG A 106 -4.22 6.65 -21.50
N GLU A 107 -3.84 7.83 -22.04
CA GLU A 107 -3.48 8.02 -23.45
C GLU A 107 -1.98 7.82 -23.72
N TRP A 108 -1.17 7.60 -22.69
CA TRP A 108 0.25 7.29 -22.86
C TRP A 108 0.45 5.99 -23.63
N SER A 109 1.58 5.88 -24.35
CA SER A 109 1.96 4.63 -25.00
C SER A 109 2.21 3.51 -23.98
N PHE A 110 2.18 2.27 -24.45
CA PHE A 110 2.48 1.10 -23.61
C PHE A 110 3.86 1.23 -22.94
N GLU A 111 4.86 1.65 -23.71
CA GLU A 111 6.25 1.81 -23.25
C GLU A 111 6.36 2.91 -22.19
N GLU A 112 5.65 4.02 -22.36
CA GLU A 112 5.64 5.09 -21.36
C GLU A 112 4.97 4.64 -20.07
N LYS A 113 3.81 3.97 -20.16
CA LYS A 113 3.12 3.38 -19.00
C LYS A 113 4.02 2.39 -18.28
N LEU A 114 4.66 1.48 -19.02
CA LEU A 114 5.58 0.49 -18.46
C LEU A 114 6.75 1.15 -17.74
N SER A 115 7.39 2.13 -18.37
CA SER A 115 8.52 2.86 -17.77
C SER A 115 8.13 3.55 -16.46
N ARG A 116 6.96 4.22 -16.43
CA ARG A 116 6.45 4.89 -15.22
C ARG A 116 6.12 3.93 -14.09
N LEU A 117 5.43 2.83 -14.43
CA LEU A 117 5.09 1.78 -13.47
C LEU A 117 6.33 1.09 -12.92
N LEU A 118 7.32 0.77 -13.75
CA LEU A 118 8.59 0.19 -13.28
C LEU A 118 9.32 1.14 -12.33
N SER A 119 9.35 2.44 -12.63
CA SER A 119 10.02 3.43 -11.79
C SER A 119 9.35 3.56 -10.41
N VAL A 120 8.04 3.76 -10.36
CA VAL A 120 7.32 4.06 -9.11
C VAL A 120 6.86 2.79 -8.40
N ASP A 121 6.11 1.90 -9.10
CA ASP A 121 5.51 0.73 -8.45
C ASP A 121 6.54 -0.31 -8.06
N VAL A 122 7.60 -0.51 -8.87
CA VAL A 122 8.62 -1.53 -8.59
C VAL A 122 9.83 -0.94 -7.91
N GLN A 123 10.52 -0.01 -8.60
CA GLN A 123 11.83 0.46 -8.16
C GLN A 123 11.73 1.22 -6.84
N ALA A 124 10.79 2.18 -6.72
CA ALA A 124 10.62 2.89 -5.46
C ALA A 124 10.17 1.95 -4.33
N THR A 125 9.24 1.02 -4.58
CA THR A 125 8.84 0.02 -3.56
C THR A 125 10.04 -0.78 -3.06
N CYS A 126 10.91 -1.23 -3.96
CA CYS A 126 12.13 -1.97 -3.60
C CYS A 126 13.12 -1.12 -2.78
N LEU A 127 13.37 0.11 -3.20
CA LEU A 127 14.31 1.01 -2.52
C LEU A 127 13.80 1.41 -1.14
N LEU A 128 12.54 1.86 -1.05
CA LEU A 128 11.92 2.26 0.21
C LEU A 128 11.83 1.07 1.18
N GLY A 129 11.31 -0.08 0.71
CA GLY A 129 11.18 -1.28 1.54
C GLY A 129 12.53 -1.76 2.09
N ARG A 130 13.58 -1.74 1.25
CA ARG A 130 14.92 -2.14 1.68
C ARG A 130 15.54 -1.16 2.67
N ARG A 131 15.41 0.16 2.45
CA ARG A 131 15.96 1.19 3.35
C ARG A 131 15.20 1.24 4.67
N ALA A 132 13.88 1.36 4.63
CA ALA A 132 13.05 1.34 5.81
C ALA A 132 13.27 0.06 6.63
N GLY A 133 13.31 -1.10 5.95
CA GLY A 133 13.57 -2.38 6.58
C GLY A 133 14.92 -2.46 7.29
N LYS A 134 15.99 -1.89 6.72
CA LYS A 134 17.30 -1.81 7.40
C LYS A 134 17.24 -0.96 8.66
N MET A 135 16.55 0.19 8.61
CA MET A 135 16.40 1.06 9.77
C MET A 135 15.52 0.41 10.85
N MET A 136 14.41 -0.22 10.47
CA MET A 136 13.56 -1.00 11.38
C MET A 136 14.32 -2.16 12.03
N ARG A 137 15.14 -2.88 11.26
CA ARG A 137 15.99 -3.95 11.81
C ARG A 137 16.98 -3.42 12.83
N ALA A 138 17.57 -2.25 12.60
CA ALA A 138 18.44 -1.61 13.58
C ALA A 138 17.69 -1.15 14.85
N GLN A 139 16.39 -0.86 14.74
CA GLN A 139 15.50 -0.61 15.90
C GLN A 139 15.09 -1.89 16.64
N GLY A 140 15.29 -3.07 16.03
CA GLY A 140 14.90 -4.37 16.58
C GLY A 140 13.44 -4.78 16.32
N THR A 141 12.66 -3.98 15.62
CA THR A 141 11.25 -4.28 15.32
C THR A 141 10.74 -3.52 14.10
N GLY A 142 9.76 -4.08 13.41
CA GLY A 142 9.05 -3.42 12.32
C GLY A 142 8.09 -4.31 11.54
N SER A 143 7.18 -3.69 10.80
CA SER A 143 6.29 -4.38 9.87
C SER A 143 6.17 -3.60 8.56
N ILE A 144 6.43 -4.25 7.44
CA ILE A 144 6.34 -3.69 6.09
C ILE A 144 5.20 -4.35 5.33
N ILE A 145 4.35 -3.55 4.70
CA ILE A 145 3.32 -4.02 3.77
C ILE A 145 3.58 -3.44 2.40
N ASN A 146 3.56 -4.30 1.39
CA ASN A 146 3.55 -3.91 -0.01
C ASN A 146 2.18 -4.20 -0.63
N ILE A 147 1.74 -3.36 -1.58
CA ILE A 147 0.48 -3.58 -2.29
C ILE A 147 0.77 -4.24 -3.64
N GLY A 148 0.32 -5.48 -3.75
CA GLY A 148 0.35 -6.31 -4.96
C GLY A 148 -0.92 -6.17 -5.80
N TRP A 149 -1.28 -7.25 -6.50
CA TRP A 149 -2.52 -7.40 -7.26
C TRP A 149 -2.87 -8.89 -7.38
N ASP A 150 -4.15 -9.23 -7.21
CA ASP A 150 -4.59 -10.62 -7.18
C ASP A 150 -4.44 -11.35 -8.52
N GLN A 151 -4.58 -10.65 -9.63
CA GLN A 151 -4.46 -11.23 -10.98
C GLN A 151 -3.02 -11.29 -11.48
N ALA A 152 -2.04 -10.75 -10.73
CA ALA A 152 -0.65 -10.71 -11.17
C ALA A 152 -0.10 -12.11 -11.48
N GLU A 153 -0.41 -13.11 -10.69
CA GLU A 153 0.08 -14.49 -10.88
C GLU A 153 -0.74 -15.29 -11.92
N ARG A 154 -1.93 -14.83 -12.27
CA ARG A 154 -2.87 -15.55 -13.16
C ARG A 154 -2.97 -14.94 -14.54
N GLY A 155 -2.67 -13.66 -14.64
CA GLY A 155 -2.80 -12.86 -15.85
C GLY A 155 -4.20 -12.31 -16.08
N MET A 156 -4.25 -11.24 -16.84
CA MET A 156 -5.44 -10.62 -17.40
C MET A 156 -5.11 -10.13 -18.80
N GLU A 157 -6.07 -10.22 -19.69
CA GLU A 157 -5.92 -9.75 -21.07
C GLU A 157 -5.81 -8.22 -21.18
N GLY A 158 -5.12 -7.77 -22.22
CA GLY A 158 -4.96 -6.37 -22.63
C GLY A 158 -3.83 -5.66 -21.89
N ASP A 159 -3.46 -4.49 -22.44
CA ASP A 159 -2.31 -3.69 -22.02
C ASP A 159 -2.23 -3.48 -20.50
N SER A 160 -3.38 -3.16 -19.88
CA SER A 160 -3.44 -2.94 -18.43
C SER A 160 -3.12 -4.22 -17.65
N GLY A 161 -3.61 -5.37 -18.12
CA GLY A 161 -3.34 -6.67 -17.54
C GLY A 161 -1.84 -7.00 -17.60
N GLU A 162 -1.23 -6.84 -18.78
CA GLU A 162 0.19 -7.08 -19.00
C GLU A 162 1.08 -6.17 -18.14
N LEU A 163 0.76 -4.87 -18.09
CA LEU A 163 1.50 -3.86 -17.33
C LEU A 163 1.44 -4.13 -15.81
N PHE A 164 0.24 -4.32 -15.27
CA PHE A 164 0.08 -4.52 -13.83
C PHE A 164 0.55 -5.91 -13.40
N SER A 165 0.35 -6.97 -14.19
CA SER A 165 0.90 -8.28 -13.88
C SER A 165 2.42 -8.23 -13.81
N THR A 166 3.08 -7.58 -14.76
CA THR A 166 4.54 -7.42 -14.77
C THR A 166 5.03 -6.75 -13.50
N THR A 167 4.46 -5.62 -13.14
CA THR A 167 4.96 -4.81 -12.01
C THR A 167 4.57 -5.39 -10.65
N LYS A 168 3.36 -5.89 -10.51
CA LYS A 168 2.88 -6.42 -9.22
C LYS A 168 3.46 -7.79 -8.89
N ASN A 169 3.77 -8.64 -9.89
CA ASN A 169 4.55 -9.86 -9.66
C ASN A 169 5.96 -9.54 -9.13
N ALA A 170 6.61 -8.50 -9.68
CA ALA A 170 7.91 -8.06 -9.18
C ALA A 170 7.82 -7.65 -7.70
N VAL A 171 6.79 -6.87 -7.33
CA VAL A 171 6.55 -6.45 -5.94
C VAL A 171 6.27 -7.65 -5.02
N MET A 172 5.44 -8.61 -5.47
CA MET A 172 5.10 -9.81 -4.69
C MET A 172 6.33 -10.70 -4.47
N GLY A 173 7.15 -10.90 -5.51
CA GLY A 173 8.41 -11.63 -5.42
C GLY A 173 9.43 -10.94 -4.50
N PHE A 174 9.59 -9.63 -4.64
CA PHE A 174 10.42 -8.81 -3.76
C PHE A 174 9.99 -8.92 -2.29
N SER A 175 8.69 -8.88 -2.01
CA SER A 175 8.14 -8.96 -0.65
C SER A 175 8.55 -10.26 0.05
N ARG A 176 8.47 -11.40 -0.64
CA ARG A 176 8.89 -12.71 -0.12
C ARG A 176 10.38 -12.73 0.23
N SER A 177 11.22 -12.23 -0.68
CA SER A 177 12.69 -12.19 -0.48
C SER A 177 13.09 -11.21 0.62
N LEU A 178 12.44 -10.05 0.69
CA LEU A 178 12.71 -9.05 1.72
C LEU A 178 12.33 -9.58 3.12
N ALA A 179 11.24 -10.34 3.23
CA ALA A 179 10.82 -10.99 4.47
C ALA A 179 11.90 -11.91 5.04
N VAL A 180 12.50 -12.75 4.19
CA VAL A 180 13.61 -13.63 4.59
C VAL A 180 14.84 -12.83 5.01
N SER A 181 15.14 -11.74 4.29
CA SER A 181 16.33 -10.91 4.55
C SER A 181 16.25 -10.09 5.85
N LEU A 182 15.04 -9.76 6.31
CA LEU A 182 14.82 -8.88 7.45
C LEU A 182 14.36 -9.58 8.73
N ALA A 183 14.02 -10.86 8.65
CA ALA A 183 13.66 -11.66 9.81
C ALA A 183 14.89 -11.87 10.72
N PRO A 184 14.71 -12.02 12.05
CA PRO A 184 13.41 -12.08 12.76
C PRO A 184 12.84 -10.70 13.15
N GLU A 185 13.58 -9.61 13.04
CA GLU A 185 13.24 -8.32 13.61
C GLU A 185 12.09 -7.63 12.85
N VAL A 186 12.02 -7.83 11.53
CA VAL A 186 11.03 -7.14 10.68
C VAL A 186 10.21 -8.15 9.89
N ARG A 187 8.90 -8.03 9.98
CA ARG A 187 7.97 -8.80 9.15
C ARG A 187 7.68 -8.04 7.85
N VAL A 188 7.58 -8.76 6.75
CA VAL A 188 7.20 -8.19 5.46
C VAL A 188 6.10 -9.05 4.86
N ASN A 189 4.96 -8.45 4.54
CA ASN A 189 3.88 -9.13 3.85
C ASN A 189 3.38 -8.29 2.66
N CYS A 190 2.68 -8.92 1.75
CA CYS A 190 2.04 -8.28 0.61
C CYS A 190 0.53 -8.47 0.72
N VAL A 191 -0.24 -7.40 0.50
CA VAL A 191 -1.68 -7.50 0.28
C VAL A 191 -1.91 -7.37 -1.22
N ALA A 192 -2.64 -8.30 -1.79
CA ALA A 192 -2.99 -8.36 -3.21
C ALA A 192 -4.50 -8.10 -3.37
N PRO A 193 -4.91 -6.84 -3.61
CA PRO A 193 -6.30 -6.48 -3.82
C PRO A 193 -6.85 -7.08 -5.10
N GLY A 194 -8.15 -7.41 -5.09
CA GLY A 194 -8.93 -7.64 -6.30
C GLY A 194 -9.49 -6.34 -6.89
N TRP A 195 -10.71 -6.41 -7.39
CA TRP A 195 -11.42 -5.25 -7.93
C TRP A 195 -11.86 -4.30 -6.82
N ILE A 196 -11.10 -3.21 -6.63
CA ILE A 196 -11.36 -2.21 -5.58
C ILE A 196 -11.92 -0.94 -6.22
N LYS A 197 -13.01 -0.44 -5.66
CA LYS A 197 -13.69 0.78 -6.09
C LYS A 197 -12.87 2.01 -5.68
N THR A 198 -11.83 2.29 -6.47
CA THR A 198 -11.05 3.53 -6.43
C THR A 198 -11.58 4.49 -7.50
N ALA A 199 -10.91 5.62 -7.74
CA ALA A 199 -11.34 6.62 -8.72
C ALA A 199 -11.68 6.02 -10.10
N TRP A 200 -10.90 5.05 -10.59
CA TRP A 200 -11.22 4.34 -11.83
C TRP A 200 -12.48 3.48 -11.70
N GLY A 201 -12.64 2.74 -10.61
CA GLY A 201 -13.81 1.88 -10.40
C GLY A 201 -15.13 2.65 -10.31
N GLU A 202 -15.08 3.93 -9.91
CA GLU A 202 -16.28 4.79 -9.87
C GLU A 202 -16.76 5.20 -11.26
N VAL A 203 -15.86 5.34 -12.22
CA VAL A 203 -16.14 5.77 -13.60
C VAL A 203 -16.04 4.65 -14.61
N ALA A 204 -15.77 3.43 -14.18
CA ALA A 204 -15.61 2.27 -15.06
C ALA A 204 -16.90 2.03 -15.87
N PRO A 205 -16.79 1.73 -17.19
CA PRO A 205 -17.93 1.41 -18.04
C PRO A 205 -18.77 0.25 -17.50
N GLN A 206 -20.06 0.21 -17.88
CA GLN A 206 -21.01 -0.82 -17.39
C GLN A 206 -20.49 -2.25 -17.62
N ALA A 207 -19.85 -2.51 -18.75
CA ALA A 207 -19.26 -3.82 -19.01
C ALA A 207 -18.23 -4.27 -17.94
N TRP A 208 -17.47 -3.33 -17.37
CA TRP A 208 -16.57 -3.61 -16.26
C TRP A 208 -17.31 -3.79 -14.95
N GLN A 209 -18.38 -3.03 -14.70
CA GLN A 209 -19.24 -3.24 -13.53
C GLN A 209 -19.83 -4.68 -13.55
N ASP A 210 -20.37 -5.10 -14.69
CA ASP A 210 -20.94 -6.43 -14.87
C ASP A 210 -19.87 -7.53 -14.73
N ARG A 211 -18.68 -7.30 -15.31
CA ARG A 211 -17.55 -8.22 -15.20
C ARG A 211 -17.14 -8.45 -13.74
N VAL A 212 -16.97 -7.38 -12.98
CA VAL A 212 -16.60 -7.48 -11.55
C VAL A 212 -17.65 -8.26 -10.77
N MET A 213 -18.94 -8.01 -11.03
CA MET A 213 -20.04 -8.77 -10.39
C MET A 213 -20.02 -10.25 -10.80
N ALA A 214 -19.66 -10.56 -12.05
CA ALA A 214 -19.58 -11.94 -12.53
C ALA A 214 -18.38 -12.67 -11.91
N GLU A 215 -17.21 -12.05 -11.91
CA GLU A 215 -15.94 -12.65 -11.50
C GLU A 215 -15.73 -12.73 -9.97
N THR A 216 -16.36 -11.84 -9.20
CA THR A 216 -16.22 -11.81 -7.75
C THR A 216 -17.31 -12.64 -7.07
N PRO A 217 -16.99 -13.75 -6.39
CA PRO A 217 -17.96 -14.57 -5.66
C PRO A 217 -18.79 -13.78 -4.64
N LEU A 218 -18.20 -12.80 -3.94
CA LEU A 218 -18.94 -11.94 -3.02
C LEU A 218 -19.87 -10.92 -3.71
N LYS A 219 -19.93 -10.92 -5.06
CA LYS A 219 -20.86 -10.14 -5.87
C LYS A 219 -20.85 -8.64 -5.56
N ARG A 220 -19.69 -8.09 -5.30
CA ARG A 220 -19.49 -6.66 -5.11
C ARG A 220 -18.06 -6.25 -5.44
N TRP A 221 -17.88 -4.98 -5.71
CA TRP A 221 -16.57 -4.36 -5.62
C TRP A 221 -16.06 -4.41 -4.18
N GLY A 222 -14.76 -4.64 -4.02
CA GLY A 222 -14.09 -4.32 -2.77
C GLY A 222 -14.03 -2.80 -2.57
N LEU A 223 -13.95 -2.38 -1.33
CA LEU A 223 -13.74 -0.98 -0.97
C LEU A 223 -12.29 -0.80 -0.47
N PRO A 224 -11.72 0.41 -0.56
CA PRO A 224 -10.42 0.71 0.05
C PRO A 224 -10.32 0.27 1.51
N GLU A 225 -11.43 0.37 2.27
CA GLU A 225 -11.53 -0.04 3.67
C GLU A 225 -11.42 -1.56 3.86
N ASP A 226 -11.83 -2.37 2.88
CA ASP A 226 -11.64 -3.82 2.93
C ASP A 226 -10.14 -4.16 2.94
N ILE A 227 -9.35 -3.45 2.14
CA ILE A 227 -7.89 -3.59 2.10
C ILE A 227 -7.24 -3.04 3.37
N ALA A 228 -7.67 -1.87 3.83
CA ALA A 228 -7.13 -1.22 5.01
C ALA A 228 -7.23 -2.09 6.27
N LYS A 229 -8.33 -2.80 6.46
CA LYS A 229 -8.54 -3.74 7.60
C LYS A 229 -7.57 -4.92 7.55
N VAL A 230 -7.27 -5.45 6.37
CA VAL A 230 -6.27 -6.51 6.20
C VAL A 230 -4.87 -5.98 6.55
N VAL A 231 -4.52 -4.78 6.07
CA VAL A 231 -3.26 -4.12 6.42
C VAL A 231 -3.15 -3.92 7.93
N ARG A 232 -4.19 -3.38 8.60
CA ARG A 232 -4.21 -3.21 10.06
C ARG A 232 -3.92 -4.51 10.79
N PHE A 233 -4.59 -5.60 10.43
CA PHE A 233 -4.33 -6.92 11.02
C PHE A 233 -2.87 -7.34 10.82
N LEU A 234 -2.36 -7.29 9.59
CA LEU A 234 -1.02 -7.78 9.26
C LEU A 234 0.10 -6.99 9.97
N VAL A 235 -0.09 -5.72 10.25
CA VAL A 235 0.93 -4.91 10.94
C VAL A 235 0.84 -5.00 12.46
N SER A 236 -0.23 -5.56 13.01
CA SER A 236 -0.44 -5.73 14.44
C SER A 236 0.31 -6.93 15.02
N ASP A 237 0.31 -7.04 16.35
CA ASP A 237 0.87 -8.19 17.06
C ASP A 237 0.06 -9.46 16.91
N ASP A 238 -1.22 -9.35 16.53
CA ASP A 238 -2.07 -10.52 16.24
C ASP A 238 -1.58 -11.29 15.00
N ALA A 239 -0.79 -10.64 14.13
CA ALA A 239 -0.18 -11.25 12.94
C ALA A 239 1.33 -11.56 13.10
N ARG A 240 1.87 -11.62 14.33
CA ARG A 240 3.32 -11.78 14.59
C ARG A 240 3.96 -13.04 14.03
N TYR A 241 3.18 -14.05 13.66
CA TYR A 241 3.68 -15.27 13.00
C TYR A 241 3.50 -15.26 11.49
N LEU A 242 3.10 -14.11 10.90
CA LEU A 242 2.93 -13.93 9.46
C LEU A 242 4.05 -13.04 8.91
N THR A 243 4.91 -13.63 8.08
CA THR A 243 5.90 -12.92 7.26
C THR A 243 6.10 -13.64 5.93
N GLY A 244 6.44 -12.92 4.87
CA GLY A 244 6.63 -13.46 3.52
C GLY A 244 5.34 -13.88 2.81
N GLN A 245 4.17 -13.53 3.36
CA GLN A 245 2.88 -13.93 2.80
C GLN A 245 2.35 -12.93 1.77
N VAL A 246 1.66 -13.46 0.77
CA VAL A 246 0.80 -12.67 -0.13
C VAL A 246 -0.64 -13.00 0.23
N ILE A 247 -1.36 -12.01 0.73
CA ILE A 247 -2.76 -12.16 1.14
C ILE A 247 -3.66 -11.58 0.06
N TYR A 248 -4.43 -12.44 -0.58
CA TYR A 248 -5.40 -12.04 -1.59
C TYR A 248 -6.68 -11.53 -0.92
N ALA A 249 -6.92 -10.23 -1.05
CA ALA A 249 -8.13 -9.56 -0.56
C ALA A 249 -9.01 -9.17 -1.75
N ASN A 250 -9.66 -10.18 -2.36
CA ASN A 250 -10.26 -10.07 -3.68
C ASN A 250 -11.72 -10.56 -3.76
N GLY A 251 -12.38 -10.80 -2.62
CA GLY A 251 -13.75 -11.28 -2.58
C GLY A 251 -13.95 -12.68 -3.14
N GLY A 252 -12.87 -13.49 -3.18
CA GLY A 252 -12.86 -14.86 -3.71
C GLY A 252 -12.75 -14.92 -5.23
N ALA A 253 -12.39 -13.83 -5.91
CA ALA A 253 -12.17 -13.80 -7.35
C ALA A 253 -11.00 -14.73 -7.72
N GLU A 254 -11.31 -16.01 -7.91
CA GLU A 254 -10.41 -17.03 -8.42
C GLU A 254 -10.75 -17.32 -9.87
N ARG A 255 -9.76 -17.34 -10.73
CA ARG A 255 -9.88 -17.79 -12.12
C ARG A 255 -9.00 -19.02 -12.33
#